data_addb26ef7712abf99acb43cde98d3468
#
_entry.id   addb26ef7712abf99acb43cde98d3468
#
_cell.length_a   1.000
_cell.length_b   1.000
_cell.length_c   1.000
_cell.angle_alpha   90.00
_cell.angle_beta   90.00
_cell.angle_gamma   90.00
#
_symmetry.space_group_name_H-M   'P 1'
#
loop_
_entity.id
_entity.type
_entity.pdbx_description
1 polymer ?
#
loop_
_entity_poly.entity_id
_entity_poly.type
_entity_poly.pdbx_seq_one_letter_code
_entity_poly.pdbx_strand_id
1 'polypeptide(L)'
;MKNIMMREHYLAFCAALACASAGAQGKAVATVHSGASMVRSGIVSAISNVADTATPSAPHMFSLEMKEEKFFDQPLAFQTNLLRLGSCANAAYPGVDIPNGFRPFTDAEWKACGLDTFATMPYAGDGYLHYASGLRVRLMASKDSDGIVVAWSGCDFDNGSNGFTDASAVTKQYFGYLDSQYEQALKIMNGVLASTSGRVEVVGHSLGGGLATYVVAACKDDKGRVTGTTFNGLGLSRLLQARLTSAERRKAEDAVINVKSSADPVFVMPMSRHYGRIYDIQQKSDAWKAHSLDILIDVMRKVVDSIP
;
A
#
# COMPACT_ATOMS: atom_id res chain seq x y z
N MET A 1 17.29 -23.07 4.41
CA MET A 1 16.62 -23.29 3.12
C MET A 1 15.48 -22.28 2.88
N LYS A 2 14.56 -21.97 3.83
CA LYS A 2 13.49 -20.98 3.65
C LYS A 2 13.98 -19.59 3.21
N ASN A 3 15.09 -19.08 3.78
CA ASN A 3 15.62 -17.75 3.46
C ASN A 3 16.22 -17.62 2.04
N ILE A 4 16.73 -18.72 1.47
CA ILE A 4 17.28 -18.72 0.11
C ILE A 4 16.13 -18.68 -0.90
N MET A 5 15.09 -19.46 -0.68
CA MET A 5 13.90 -19.45 -1.54
C MET A 5 13.22 -18.06 -1.56
N MET A 6 13.04 -17.41 -0.42
CA MET A 6 12.43 -16.08 -0.35
C MET A 6 13.25 -15.02 -1.09
N ARG A 7 14.58 -15.07 -1.03
CA ARG A 7 15.46 -14.15 -1.76
C ARG A 7 15.37 -14.33 -3.28
N GLU A 8 15.24 -15.57 -3.74
CA GLU A 8 15.05 -15.86 -5.18
C GLU A 8 13.67 -15.40 -5.68
N HIS A 9 12.63 -15.55 -4.89
CA HIS A 9 11.29 -15.05 -5.24
C HIS A 9 11.24 -13.52 -5.27
N TYR A 10 11.93 -12.83 -4.36
CA TYR A 10 12.06 -11.38 -4.38
C TYR A 10 12.79 -10.87 -5.62
N LEU A 11 13.92 -11.51 -6.00
CA LEU A 11 14.66 -11.15 -7.21
C LEU A 11 13.82 -11.39 -8.47
N ALA A 12 13.04 -12.47 -8.51
CA ALA A 12 12.10 -12.75 -9.60
C ALA A 12 10.96 -11.72 -9.67
N PHE A 13 10.45 -11.27 -8.53
CA PHE A 13 9.46 -10.20 -8.43
C PHE A 13 10.01 -8.86 -8.92
N CYS A 14 11.19 -8.46 -8.46
CA CYS A 14 11.86 -7.23 -8.91
C CYS A 14 12.22 -7.30 -10.41
N ALA A 15 12.66 -8.44 -10.90
CA ALA A 15 12.95 -8.65 -12.31
C ALA A 15 11.69 -8.61 -13.19
N ALA A 16 10.59 -9.21 -12.75
CA ALA A 16 9.30 -9.16 -13.45
C ALA A 16 8.77 -7.72 -13.52
N LEU A 17 8.90 -6.95 -12.46
CA LEU A 17 8.55 -5.52 -12.42
C LEU A 17 9.46 -4.68 -13.33
N ALA A 18 10.77 -4.93 -13.33
CA ALA A 18 11.72 -4.23 -14.18
C ALA A 18 11.48 -4.54 -15.67
N CYS A 19 11.20 -5.79 -16.04
CA CYS A 19 10.89 -6.19 -17.42
C CYS A 19 9.56 -5.57 -17.91
N ALA A 20 8.54 -5.52 -17.06
CA ALA A 20 7.27 -4.90 -17.42
C ALA A 20 7.38 -3.38 -17.57
N SER A 21 8.26 -2.73 -16.78
CA SER A 21 8.51 -1.30 -16.86
C SER A 21 9.34 -0.88 -18.07
N ALA A 22 10.14 -1.78 -18.64
CA ALA A 22 10.99 -1.52 -19.81
C ALA A 22 10.24 -1.51 -21.14
N GLY A 23 8.91 -1.68 -21.18
CA GLY A 23 8.10 -1.58 -22.40
C GLY A 23 8.30 -2.72 -23.40
N ALA A 24 8.80 -3.87 -22.97
CA ALA A 24 8.94 -5.05 -23.81
C ALA A 24 7.56 -5.66 -24.12
N GLN A 25 6.81 -5.04 -25.02
CA GLN A 25 5.63 -5.61 -25.61
C GLN A 25 6.02 -6.73 -26.57
N GLY A 26 5.58 -7.93 -26.27
CA GLY A 26 5.46 -9.03 -27.22
C GLY A 26 6.68 -9.92 -27.35
N LYS A 27 6.55 -11.12 -26.85
CA LYS A 27 7.24 -12.40 -27.14
C LYS A 27 7.93 -13.13 -25.97
N ALA A 28 7.83 -12.68 -24.73
CA ALA A 28 8.43 -13.38 -23.58
C ALA A 28 7.45 -14.24 -22.75
N VAL A 29 6.17 -14.34 -23.13
CA VAL A 29 5.14 -15.04 -22.30
C VAL A 29 5.01 -16.54 -22.63
N ALA A 30 5.67 -17.05 -23.64
CA ALA A 30 5.40 -18.39 -24.15
C ALA A 30 6.27 -19.53 -23.60
N THR A 31 7.21 -19.31 -22.67
CA THR A 31 8.14 -20.40 -22.26
C THR A 31 8.45 -20.43 -20.77
N VAL A 32 7.45 -20.53 -19.92
CA VAL A 32 7.62 -20.70 -18.47
C VAL A 32 7.22 -22.12 -18.01
N HIS A 33 7.26 -23.11 -18.86
CA HIS A 33 6.83 -24.47 -18.48
C HIS A 33 7.93 -25.53 -18.50
N SER A 34 9.22 -25.21 -18.40
CA SER A 34 10.24 -26.24 -18.15
C SER A 34 11.52 -25.68 -17.52
N GLY A 35 11.73 -25.99 -16.26
CA GLY A 35 13.05 -26.13 -15.63
C GLY A 35 13.66 -24.88 -14.99
N ALA A 36 13.84 -24.93 -13.68
CA ALA A 36 14.53 -23.93 -12.83
C ALA A 36 15.95 -23.55 -13.31
N SER A 37 16.58 -24.32 -14.16
CA SER A 37 17.92 -24.06 -14.72
C SER A 37 17.91 -23.02 -15.85
N MET A 38 16.87 -23.00 -16.69
CA MET A 38 16.76 -22.02 -17.79
C MET A 38 16.37 -20.61 -17.30
N VAL A 39 15.62 -20.54 -16.21
CA VAL A 39 15.25 -19.25 -15.60
C VAL A 39 16.49 -18.50 -15.10
N ARG A 40 17.46 -19.22 -14.55
CA ARG A 40 18.71 -18.65 -14.01
C ARG A 40 19.56 -17.99 -15.10
N SER A 41 19.74 -18.64 -16.25
CA SER A 41 20.52 -18.07 -17.36
C SER A 41 19.82 -16.93 -18.08
N GLY A 42 18.50 -17.00 -18.23
CA GLY A 42 17.70 -15.95 -18.87
C GLY A 42 17.64 -14.65 -18.05
N ILE A 43 17.52 -14.77 -16.74
CA ILE A 43 17.47 -13.61 -15.83
C ILE A 43 18.84 -12.91 -15.76
N VAL A 44 19.94 -13.66 -15.66
CA VAL A 44 21.29 -13.09 -15.64
C VAL A 44 21.62 -12.39 -16.96
N SER A 45 21.24 -12.96 -18.11
CA SER A 45 21.40 -12.33 -19.42
C SER A 45 20.57 -11.09 -19.61
N ALA A 46 19.32 -11.07 -19.09
CA ALA A 46 18.45 -9.89 -19.16
C ALA A 46 18.99 -8.74 -18.29
N ILE A 47 19.54 -9.05 -17.12
CA ILE A 47 20.15 -8.03 -16.23
C ILE A 47 21.44 -7.48 -16.84
N SER A 48 22.31 -8.32 -17.42
CA SER A 48 23.53 -7.89 -18.11
C SER A 48 23.24 -6.99 -19.30
N ASN A 49 22.25 -7.33 -20.12
CA ASN A 49 21.89 -6.55 -21.31
C ASN A 49 21.23 -5.19 -20.96
N VAL A 50 20.60 -5.07 -19.78
CA VAL A 50 20.05 -3.79 -19.30
C VAL A 50 21.15 -2.89 -18.76
N ALA A 51 22.20 -3.46 -18.17
CA ALA A 51 23.36 -2.69 -17.68
C ALA A 51 24.22 -2.10 -18.80
N ASP A 52 24.33 -2.78 -19.96
CA ASP A 52 25.18 -2.35 -21.07
C ASP A 52 24.49 -1.37 -22.05
N THR A 53 23.18 -1.18 -21.97
CA THR A 53 22.45 -0.25 -22.86
C THR A 53 22.07 1.08 -22.20
N ALA A 54 22.52 1.34 -20.98
CA ALA A 54 22.22 2.54 -20.26
C ALA A 54 23.27 3.64 -20.46
N THR A 55 23.26 4.29 -21.63
CA THR A 55 23.63 5.70 -21.72
C THR A 55 22.96 6.33 -22.95
N PRO A 56 21.93 7.11 -22.77
CA PRO A 56 22.05 8.55 -22.88
C PRO A 56 21.56 9.22 -21.60
N SER A 57 22.25 10.32 -21.24
CA SER A 57 21.90 11.21 -20.15
C SER A 57 20.38 11.49 -20.14
N ALA A 58 19.67 10.80 -19.25
CA ALA A 58 18.29 11.15 -18.95
C ALA A 58 18.29 12.60 -18.43
N PRO A 59 17.40 13.47 -18.93
CA PRO A 59 17.26 14.79 -18.35
C PRO A 59 16.92 14.59 -16.86
N HIS A 60 17.59 15.37 -16.00
CA HIS A 60 17.25 15.51 -14.59
C HIS A 60 15.77 15.87 -14.47
N MET A 61 14.90 14.89 -14.46
CA MET A 61 13.49 15.07 -14.12
C MET A 61 13.43 15.18 -12.59
N PHE A 62 13.17 16.40 -12.17
CA PHE A 62 12.74 16.83 -10.83
C PHE A 62 12.54 15.68 -9.83
N SER A 63 13.60 15.26 -9.15
CA SER A 63 13.49 14.73 -7.82
C SER A 63 13.20 15.94 -6.94
N LEU A 64 11.94 16.21 -6.65
CA LEU A 64 11.60 16.87 -5.41
C LEU A 64 12.21 15.97 -4.34
N GLU A 65 13.31 16.40 -3.71
CA GLU A 65 13.87 15.74 -2.55
C GLU A 65 12.77 15.73 -1.50
N MET A 66 12.07 14.60 -1.40
CA MET A 66 11.10 14.40 -0.33
C MET A 66 11.91 14.37 0.95
N LYS A 67 11.66 15.33 1.81
CA LYS A 67 12.36 15.45 3.08
C LYS A 67 11.92 14.28 3.96
N GLU A 68 12.83 13.32 4.16
CA GLU A 68 12.63 12.25 5.12
C GLU A 68 12.91 12.76 6.53
N GLU A 69 11.97 12.54 7.42
CA GLU A 69 12.10 12.83 8.84
C GLU A 69 12.22 11.52 9.62
N LYS A 70 12.92 11.54 10.76
CA LYS A 70 12.99 10.36 11.61
C LYS A 70 11.74 10.29 12.48
N PHE A 71 11.11 9.13 12.53
CA PHE A 71 9.96 8.88 13.40
C PHE A 71 10.29 9.14 14.87
N PHE A 72 11.48 8.73 15.31
CA PHE A 72 11.93 8.84 16.70
C PHE A 72 12.13 10.29 17.18
N ASP A 73 12.33 11.23 16.27
CA ASP A 73 12.55 12.65 16.60
C ASP A 73 11.20 13.41 16.70
N GLN A 74 10.07 12.74 16.48
CA GLN A 74 8.76 13.37 16.49
C GLN A 74 8.17 13.44 17.91
N PRO A 75 7.27 14.41 18.19
CA PRO A 75 6.58 14.47 19.48
C PRO A 75 5.82 13.17 19.81
N LEU A 76 5.81 12.77 21.09
CA LEU A 76 5.17 11.55 21.57
C LEU A 76 3.69 11.42 21.11
N ALA A 77 2.92 12.50 21.20
CA ALA A 77 1.52 12.49 20.75
C ALA A 77 1.38 12.15 19.26
N PHE A 78 2.32 12.61 18.42
CA PHE A 78 2.35 12.29 17.00
C PHE A 78 2.72 10.81 16.78
N GLN A 79 3.75 10.31 17.47
CA GLN A 79 4.16 8.91 17.42
C GLN A 79 3.03 7.97 17.86
N THR A 80 2.35 8.30 18.96
CA THR A 80 1.20 7.55 19.48
C THR A 80 0.04 7.51 18.47
N ASN A 81 -0.23 8.65 17.82
CA ASN A 81 -1.25 8.70 16.77
C ASN A 81 -0.88 7.83 15.56
N LEU A 82 0.37 7.85 15.10
CA LEU A 82 0.82 6.98 14.01
C LEU A 82 0.76 5.49 14.41
N LEU A 83 1.10 5.13 15.63
CA LEU A 83 0.95 3.77 16.16
C LEU A 83 -0.52 3.33 16.15
N ARG A 84 -1.45 4.19 16.58
CA ARG A 84 -2.90 3.96 16.51
C ARG A 84 -3.36 3.70 15.08
N LEU A 85 -2.93 4.54 14.13
CA LEU A 85 -3.26 4.40 12.71
C LEU A 85 -2.62 3.16 12.07
N GLY A 86 -1.40 2.78 12.48
CA GLY A 86 -0.77 1.54 12.07
C GLY A 86 -1.57 0.31 12.50
N SER A 87 -2.07 0.33 13.74
CA SER A 87 -2.96 -0.72 14.25
C SER A 87 -4.28 -0.79 13.47
N CYS A 88 -4.83 0.35 13.04
CA CYS A 88 -5.99 0.38 12.15
C CYS A 88 -5.68 -0.17 10.75
N ALA A 89 -4.50 0.13 10.20
CA ALA A 89 -4.07 -0.44 8.92
C ALA A 89 -3.92 -1.97 9.00
N ASN A 90 -3.43 -2.48 10.14
CA ASN A 90 -3.30 -3.92 10.39
C ASN A 90 -4.69 -4.59 10.48
N ALA A 91 -5.67 -3.92 11.06
CA ALA A 91 -7.04 -4.41 11.13
C ALA A 91 -7.72 -4.60 9.76
N ALA A 92 -7.13 -4.10 8.67
CA ALA A 92 -7.60 -4.39 7.32
C ALA A 92 -7.26 -5.80 6.82
N TYR A 93 -6.45 -6.56 7.57
CA TYR A 93 -6.14 -7.95 7.25
C TYR A 93 -7.10 -8.93 7.94
N PRO A 94 -7.40 -10.09 7.31
CA PRO A 94 -8.27 -11.10 7.90
C PRO A 94 -7.74 -11.60 9.24
N GLY A 95 -8.64 -11.79 10.21
CA GLY A 95 -8.28 -12.36 11.52
C GLY A 95 -7.60 -11.37 12.47
N VAL A 96 -7.44 -10.11 12.08
CA VAL A 96 -6.90 -9.07 12.96
C VAL A 96 -8.05 -8.30 13.62
N ASP A 97 -7.98 -8.12 14.92
CA ASP A 97 -8.99 -7.41 15.69
C ASP A 97 -8.96 -5.90 15.42
N ILE A 98 -10.12 -5.27 15.55
CA ILE A 98 -10.24 -3.82 15.51
C ILE A 98 -9.61 -3.23 16.78
N PRO A 99 -8.73 -2.20 16.65
CA PRO A 99 -8.08 -1.60 17.81
C PRO A 99 -9.08 -0.98 18.79
N ASN A 100 -8.70 -0.95 20.06
CA ASN A 100 -9.46 -0.25 21.09
C ASN A 100 -9.72 1.21 20.68
N GLY A 101 -10.91 1.73 21.05
CA GLY A 101 -11.35 3.07 20.64
C GLY A 101 -12.09 3.11 19.30
N PHE A 102 -12.14 1.98 18.57
CA PHE A 102 -12.91 1.83 17.34
C PHE A 102 -13.92 0.70 17.44
N ARG A 103 -14.92 0.74 16.58
CA ARG A 103 -15.88 -0.32 16.32
C ARG A 103 -16.05 -0.53 14.82
N PRO A 104 -16.49 -1.71 14.36
CA PRO A 104 -16.82 -1.91 12.97
C PRO A 104 -18.01 -1.04 12.56
N PHE A 105 -18.12 -0.75 11.26
CA PHE A 105 -19.35 -0.22 10.70
C PHE A 105 -20.49 -1.22 10.88
N THR A 106 -21.66 -0.69 11.24
CA THR A 106 -22.91 -1.43 11.24
C THR A 106 -23.46 -1.55 9.81
N ASP A 107 -24.39 -2.49 9.61
CA ASP A 107 -25.07 -2.66 8.32
C ASP A 107 -25.80 -1.36 7.89
N ALA A 108 -26.34 -0.60 8.84
CA ALA A 108 -26.98 0.68 8.57
C ALA A 108 -25.97 1.73 8.04
N GLU A 109 -24.78 1.78 8.60
CA GLU A 109 -23.71 2.67 8.14
C GLU A 109 -23.19 2.26 6.76
N TRP A 110 -23.00 0.97 6.51
CA TRP A 110 -22.69 0.44 5.18
C TRP A 110 -23.72 0.87 4.14
N LYS A 111 -24.99 0.69 4.46
CA LYS A 111 -26.10 1.07 3.61
C LYS A 111 -26.15 2.58 3.36
N ALA A 112 -25.90 3.38 4.39
CA ALA A 112 -25.82 4.84 4.25
C ALA A 112 -24.71 5.29 3.31
N CYS A 113 -23.61 4.53 3.21
CA CYS A 113 -22.54 4.76 2.23
C CYS A 113 -22.90 4.29 0.81
N GLY A 114 -24.07 3.66 0.59
CA GLY A 114 -24.45 3.05 -0.70
C GLY A 114 -23.58 1.83 -1.07
N LEU A 115 -23.05 1.10 -0.08
CA LEU A 115 -22.12 -0.01 -0.28
C LEU A 115 -22.75 -1.39 -0.13
N ASP A 116 -24.03 -1.44 0.20
CA ASP A 116 -24.84 -2.66 0.37
C ASP A 116 -24.94 -3.53 -0.89
N THR A 117 -24.74 -2.93 -2.08
CA THR A 117 -24.85 -3.60 -3.37
C THR A 117 -23.52 -4.13 -3.94
N PHE A 118 -22.40 -3.90 -3.27
CA PHE A 118 -21.06 -4.17 -3.84
C PHE A 118 -20.34 -5.37 -3.25
N ALA A 119 -20.71 -5.83 -2.07
CA ALA A 119 -20.03 -6.94 -1.41
C ALA A 119 -20.46 -8.28 -2.02
N THR A 120 -19.56 -8.93 -2.74
CA THR A 120 -19.81 -10.27 -3.32
C THR A 120 -19.32 -11.41 -2.44
N MET A 121 -18.77 -11.14 -1.24
CA MET A 121 -18.20 -12.17 -0.38
C MET A 121 -18.68 -12.03 1.08
N PRO A 122 -18.96 -13.15 1.77
CA PRO A 122 -19.66 -13.20 3.05
C PRO A 122 -18.72 -13.03 4.27
N TYR A 123 -17.79 -12.11 4.26
CA TYR A 123 -17.11 -11.65 5.48
C TYR A 123 -17.78 -10.41 6.07
N ALA A 124 -19.05 -10.20 5.72
CA ALA A 124 -19.87 -9.13 6.25
C ALA A 124 -20.29 -9.46 7.68
N GLY A 125 -19.73 -8.79 8.65
CA GLY A 125 -20.12 -8.95 10.07
C GLY A 125 -19.26 -8.11 11.00
N ASP A 126 -18.05 -7.74 10.58
CA ASP A 126 -17.10 -7.02 11.42
C ASP A 126 -16.54 -5.74 10.76
N GLY A 127 -17.28 -5.15 9.84
CA GLY A 127 -16.85 -3.96 9.09
C GLY A 127 -15.83 -4.26 7.98
N TYR A 128 -15.68 -5.51 7.56
CA TYR A 128 -14.72 -5.96 6.57
C TYR A 128 -15.40 -6.33 5.24
N LEU A 129 -14.90 -5.78 4.14
CA LEU A 129 -15.33 -6.14 2.80
C LEU A 129 -14.18 -6.68 1.98
N HIS A 130 -14.46 -7.75 1.25
CA HIS A 130 -13.57 -8.35 0.28
C HIS A 130 -14.29 -8.43 -1.07
N TYR A 131 -13.66 -7.89 -2.11
CA TYR A 131 -14.19 -7.85 -3.46
C TYR A 131 -13.51 -8.88 -4.36
N ALA A 132 -14.21 -9.32 -5.39
CA ALA A 132 -13.68 -10.27 -6.39
C ALA A 132 -12.41 -9.73 -7.11
N SER A 133 -12.20 -8.41 -7.14
CA SER A 133 -10.98 -7.76 -7.63
C SER A 133 -9.76 -7.99 -6.74
N GLY A 134 -9.93 -8.57 -5.54
CA GLY A 134 -8.90 -8.67 -4.52
C GLY A 134 -8.84 -7.46 -3.57
N LEU A 135 -9.62 -6.41 -3.85
CA LEU A 135 -9.71 -5.25 -2.95
C LEU A 135 -10.28 -5.66 -1.59
N ARG A 136 -9.58 -5.28 -0.52
CA ARG A 136 -10.03 -5.51 0.85
C ARG A 136 -10.03 -4.20 1.60
N VAL A 137 -11.10 -3.94 2.34
CA VAL A 137 -11.26 -2.73 3.14
C VAL A 137 -11.97 -3.05 4.44
N ARG A 138 -11.55 -2.39 5.52
CA ARG A 138 -12.30 -2.36 6.78
C ARG A 138 -12.67 -0.93 7.09
N LEU A 139 -13.97 -0.69 7.34
CA LEU A 139 -14.47 0.58 7.80
C LEU A 139 -14.70 0.53 9.32
N MET A 140 -14.12 1.48 10.01
CA MET A 140 -14.18 1.58 11.46
C MET A 140 -14.67 2.97 11.87
N ALA A 141 -15.58 3.03 12.82
CA ALA A 141 -16.03 4.26 13.43
C ALA A 141 -15.36 4.46 14.79
N SER A 142 -14.95 5.67 15.11
CA SER A 142 -14.48 6.02 16.45
C SER A 142 -15.62 5.83 17.46
N LYS A 143 -15.27 5.37 18.67
CA LYS A 143 -16.24 5.28 19.79
C LYS A 143 -16.46 6.62 20.49
N ASP A 144 -15.47 7.52 20.37
CA ASP A 144 -15.40 8.75 21.15
C ASP A 144 -15.65 10.01 20.31
N SER A 145 -15.84 9.86 18.99
CA SER A 145 -16.03 10.98 18.05
C SER A 145 -16.81 10.52 16.80
N ASP A 146 -17.10 11.46 15.91
CA ASP A 146 -17.68 11.21 14.58
C ASP A 146 -16.64 10.81 13.51
N GLY A 147 -15.40 10.54 13.94
CA GLY A 147 -14.30 10.15 13.05
C GLY A 147 -14.45 8.74 12.50
N ILE A 148 -14.06 8.57 11.25
CA ILE A 148 -14.06 7.31 10.53
C ILE A 148 -12.64 6.97 10.09
N VAL A 149 -12.27 5.68 10.19
CA VAL A 149 -11.06 5.14 9.58
C VAL A 149 -11.44 4.21 8.44
N VAL A 150 -10.87 4.45 7.26
CA VAL A 150 -10.96 3.59 6.07
C VAL A 150 -9.61 2.91 5.90
N ALA A 151 -9.55 1.60 6.19
CA ALA A 151 -8.31 0.83 6.19
C ALA A 151 -8.25 -0.12 4.98
N TRP A 152 -7.23 0.05 4.14
CA TRP A 152 -6.98 -0.78 2.97
C TRP A 152 -5.88 -1.79 3.25
N SER A 153 -6.15 -3.09 3.03
CA SER A 153 -5.10 -4.10 3.12
C SER A 153 -4.18 -4.07 1.89
N GLY A 154 -2.96 -4.54 2.08
CA GLY A 154 -2.08 -4.97 0.99
C GLY A 154 -2.42 -6.37 0.51
N CYS A 155 -1.49 -6.97 -0.24
CA CYS A 155 -1.59 -8.37 -0.64
C CYS A 155 -1.41 -9.26 0.59
N ASP A 156 -2.18 -10.35 0.65
CA ASP A 156 -2.10 -11.33 1.72
C ASP A 156 -1.15 -12.45 1.28
N PHE A 157 0.07 -12.44 1.83
CA PHE A 157 1.09 -13.43 1.52
C PHE A 157 1.09 -14.63 2.47
N ASP A 158 0.29 -14.60 3.56
CA ASP A 158 0.36 -15.57 4.65
C ASP A 158 -0.55 -16.79 4.46
N ASN A 159 -1.47 -16.78 3.51
CA ASN A 159 -2.43 -17.87 3.30
C ASN A 159 -1.88 -19.11 2.56
N GLY A 160 -0.60 -19.46 2.74
CA GLY A 160 -0.06 -20.78 2.37
C GLY A 160 -0.08 -21.12 0.87
N SER A 161 -0.55 -20.24 0.02
CA SER A 161 -0.45 -20.37 -1.43
C SER A 161 0.97 -20.02 -1.87
N ASN A 162 1.57 -20.89 -2.63
CA ASN A 162 2.95 -20.79 -3.12
C ASN A 162 3.32 -19.35 -3.50
N GLY A 163 4.28 -18.74 -2.84
CA GLY A 163 4.69 -17.34 -3.00
C GLY A 163 5.02 -16.89 -4.44
N PHE A 164 5.05 -17.83 -5.38
CA PHE A 164 5.18 -17.58 -6.81
C PHE A 164 3.86 -17.11 -7.45
N THR A 165 2.74 -17.61 -6.99
CA THR A 165 1.40 -17.21 -7.44
C THR A 165 1.09 -15.79 -7.01
N ASP A 166 1.57 -15.40 -5.81
CA ASP A 166 1.32 -14.08 -5.23
C ASP A 166 2.21 -13.01 -5.83
N ALA A 167 3.47 -13.29 -6.16
CA ALA A 167 4.34 -12.37 -6.90
C ALA A 167 3.77 -12.09 -8.31
N SER A 168 3.24 -13.13 -8.97
CA SER A 168 2.53 -13.00 -10.25
C SER A 168 1.21 -12.22 -10.09
N ALA A 169 0.47 -12.44 -9.00
CA ALA A 169 -0.75 -11.70 -8.70
C ALA A 169 -0.47 -10.22 -8.42
N VAL A 170 0.57 -9.90 -7.65
CA VAL A 170 1.01 -8.52 -7.42
C VAL A 170 1.42 -7.85 -8.73
N THR A 171 2.15 -8.55 -9.60
CA THR A 171 2.54 -8.03 -10.91
C THR A 171 1.32 -7.83 -11.81
N LYS A 172 0.38 -8.77 -11.84
CA LYS A 172 -0.87 -8.65 -12.59
C LYS A 172 -1.77 -7.55 -12.02
N GLN A 173 -1.85 -7.44 -10.69
CA GLN A 173 -2.54 -6.35 -10.01
C GLN A 173 -1.92 -5.00 -10.36
N TYR A 174 -0.60 -4.90 -10.37
CA TYR A 174 0.09 -3.65 -10.70
C TYR A 174 -0.15 -3.20 -12.14
N PHE A 175 -0.32 -4.12 -13.10
CA PHE A 175 -0.43 -3.81 -14.52
C PHE A 175 -1.81 -4.02 -15.17
N GLY A 176 -2.70 -4.79 -14.60
CA GLY A 176 -3.95 -5.13 -15.25
C GLY A 176 -5.22 -5.05 -14.41
N TYR A 177 -5.15 -5.42 -13.14
CA TYR A 177 -6.31 -5.43 -12.24
C TYR A 177 -6.37 -4.20 -11.31
N LEU A 178 -5.31 -3.43 -11.23
CA LEU A 178 -5.21 -2.26 -10.37
C LEU A 178 -6.25 -1.20 -10.68
N ASP A 179 -6.63 -1.04 -11.94
CA ASP A 179 -7.62 -0.04 -12.33
C ASP A 179 -8.95 -0.27 -11.64
N SER A 180 -9.42 -1.52 -11.58
CA SER A 180 -10.70 -1.84 -10.93
C SER A 180 -10.64 -1.66 -9.40
N GLN A 181 -9.52 -1.97 -8.73
CA GLN A 181 -9.37 -1.76 -7.30
C GLN A 181 -9.34 -0.28 -6.94
N TYR A 182 -8.61 0.54 -7.70
CA TYR A 182 -8.53 1.99 -7.45
C TYR A 182 -9.87 2.69 -7.71
N GLU A 183 -10.58 2.29 -8.74
CA GLU A 183 -11.93 2.82 -9.01
C GLU A 183 -12.94 2.40 -7.95
N GLN A 184 -12.90 1.15 -7.50
CA GLN A 184 -13.73 0.65 -6.41
C GLN A 184 -13.40 1.37 -5.09
N ALA A 185 -12.12 1.52 -4.77
CA ALA A 185 -11.70 2.24 -3.57
C ALA A 185 -12.18 3.69 -3.57
N LEU A 186 -12.07 4.38 -4.70
CA LEU A 186 -12.56 5.75 -4.85
C LEU A 186 -14.10 5.83 -4.69
N LYS A 187 -14.83 4.85 -5.22
CA LYS A 187 -16.29 4.78 -5.06
C LYS A 187 -16.69 4.58 -3.60
N ILE A 188 -16.03 3.65 -2.90
CA ILE A 188 -16.23 3.43 -1.47
C ILE A 188 -15.96 4.73 -0.69
N MET A 189 -14.81 5.36 -0.95
CA MET A 189 -14.43 6.60 -0.26
C MET A 189 -15.45 7.73 -0.46
N ASN A 190 -15.93 7.91 -1.68
CA ASN A 190 -16.96 8.92 -1.97
C ASN A 190 -18.30 8.59 -1.28
N GLY A 191 -18.65 7.30 -1.15
CA GLY A 191 -19.81 6.85 -0.38
C GLY A 191 -19.67 7.18 1.11
N VAL A 192 -18.49 6.92 1.70
CA VAL A 192 -18.19 7.28 3.09
C VAL A 192 -18.29 8.79 3.29
N LEU A 193 -17.72 9.59 2.40
CA LEU A 193 -17.77 11.06 2.50
C LEU A 193 -19.18 11.62 2.37
N ALA A 194 -20.05 10.97 1.61
CA ALA A 194 -21.44 11.36 1.49
C ALA A 194 -22.28 11.03 2.74
N SER A 195 -21.87 10.01 3.51
CA SER A 195 -22.59 9.52 4.69
C SER A 195 -22.17 10.19 6.01
N THR A 196 -21.04 10.90 6.04
CA THR A 196 -20.52 11.55 7.26
C THR A 196 -20.13 13.00 7.04
N SER A 197 -20.24 13.80 8.11
CA SER A 197 -19.64 15.14 8.19
C SER A 197 -18.32 15.15 8.95
N GLY A 198 -17.98 14.06 9.62
CA GLY A 198 -16.79 13.90 10.45
C GLY A 198 -15.46 13.79 9.67
N ARG A 199 -14.38 13.70 10.39
CA ARG A 199 -13.04 13.46 9.81
C ARG A 199 -12.94 12.03 9.30
N VAL A 200 -12.23 11.85 8.19
CA VAL A 200 -11.96 10.53 7.60
C VAL A 200 -10.46 10.32 7.50
N GLU A 201 -9.96 9.38 8.29
CA GLU A 201 -8.57 8.94 8.24
C GLU A 201 -8.46 7.72 7.33
N VAL A 202 -7.68 7.82 6.29
CA VAL A 202 -7.45 6.74 5.32
C VAL A 202 -6.11 6.10 5.63
N VAL A 203 -6.09 4.81 5.88
CA VAL A 203 -4.85 4.10 6.20
C VAL A 203 -4.64 2.91 5.27
N GLY A 204 -3.38 2.54 5.04
CA GLY A 204 -3.08 1.37 4.23
C GLY A 204 -1.63 0.92 4.32
N HIS A 205 -1.43 -0.38 4.15
CA HIS A 205 -0.12 -1.01 4.13
C HIS A 205 0.17 -1.60 2.74
N SER A 206 1.42 -1.54 2.30
CA SER A 206 1.83 -2.15 1.03
C SER A 206 1.01 -1.59 -0.15
N LEU A 207 0.35 -2.43 -0.95
CA LEU A 207 -0.59 -2.01 -1.99
C LEU A 207 -1.71 -1.12 -1.43
N GLY A 208 -2.20 -1.42 -0.22
CA GLY A 208 -3.19 -0.59 0.48
C GLY A 208 -2.71 0.83 0.73
N GLY A 209 -1.40 1.05 0.88
CA GLY A 209 -0.80 2.39 0.96
C GLY A 209 -0.94 3.17 -0.36
N GLY A 210 -0.77 2.50 -1.50
CA GLY A 210 -1.05 3.09 -2.81
C GLY A 210 -2.52 3.46 -2.98
N LEU A 211 -3.43 2.55 -2.58
CA LEU A 211 -4.88 2.82 -2.57
C LEU A 211 -5.22 4.03 -1.69
N ALA A 212 -4.67 4.08 -0.46
CA ALA A 212 -4.87 5.19 0.46
C ALA A 212 -4.43 6.53 -0.16
N THR A 213 -3.22 6.58 -0.72
CA THR A 213 -2.70 7.78 -1.38
C THR A 213 -3.60 8.24 -2.53
N TYR A 214 -4.03 7.30 -3.38
CA TYR A 214 -4.86 7.62 -4.54
C TYR A 214 -6.24 8.15 -4.13
N VAL A 215 -6.91 7.50 -3.17
CA VAL A 215 -8.24 7.94 -2.75
C VAL A 215 -8.19 9.28 -2.02
N VAL A 216 -7.14 9.58 -1.25
CA VAL A 216 -6.92 10.90 -0.66
C VAL A 216 -6.79 11.96 -1.73
N ALA A 217 -6.03 11.68 -2.80
CA ALA A 217 -5.89 12.60 -3.93
C ALA A 217 -7.22 12.85 -4.65
N ALA A 218 -7.89 11.79 -5.07
CA ALA A 218 -8.97 11.82 -6.06
C ALA A 218 -10.39 11.91 -5.47
N CYS A 219 -10.58 11.71 -4.16
CA CYS A 219 -11.90 11.76 -3.55
C CYS A 219 -12.52 13.17 -3.56
N LYS A 220 -13.85 13.21 -3.57
CA LYS A 220 -14.65 14.45 -3.57
C LYS A 220 -14.72 15.04 -2.15
N ASP A 221 -13.60 15.51 -1.63
CA ASP A 221 -13.54 16.18 -0.33
C ASP A 221 -13.25 17.68 -0.51
N ASP A 222 -14.31 18.46 -0.57
CA ASP A 222 -14.25 19.91 -0.71
C ASP A 222 -13.97 20.63 0.63
N LYS A 223 -14.00 19.88 1.75
CA LYS A 223 -13.88 20.42 3.11
C LYS A 223 -12.54 20.13 3.78
N GLY A 224 -11.63 19.41 3.12
CA GLY A 224 -10.33 19.05 3.69
C GLY A 224 -10.42 18.14 4.92
N ARG A 225 -11.41 17.24 4.96
CA ARG A 225 -11.65 16.31 6.09
C ARG A 225 -10.84 15.04 6.02
N VAL A 226 -10.27 14.75 4.84
CA VAL A 226 -9.59 13.50 4.54
C VAL A 226 -8.10 13.66 4.73
N THR A 227 -7.52 12.76 5.53
CA THR A 227 -6.07 12.60 5.67
C THR A 227 -5.68 11.16 5.38
N GLY A 228 -4.46 10.93 4.92
CA GLY A 228 -3.95 9.60 4.62
C GLY A 228 -2.69 9.27 5.40
N THR A 229 -2.58 8.03 5.88
CA THR A 229 -1.35 7.50 6.46
C THR A 229 -1.03 6.14 5.86
N THR A 230 0.14 6.01 5.25
CA THR A 230 0.59 4.77 4.65
C THR A 230 1.71 4.14 5.47
N PHE A 231 1.75 2.83 5.53
CA PHE A 231 2.77 2.05 6.24
C PHE A 231 3.47 1.12 5.25
N ASN A 232 4.77 1.29 5.04
CA ASN A 232 5.51 0.55 4.01
C ASN A 232 4.75 0.53 2.68
N GLY A 233 4.11 1.66 2.35
CA GLY A 233 3.16 1.77 1.25
C GLY A 233 3.84 1.69 -0.11
N LEU A 234 3.12 1.15 -1.09
CA LEU A 234 3.50 1.25 -2.49
C LEU A 234 3.21 2.66 -3.00
N GLY A 235 4.18 3.28 -3.67
CA GLY A 235 3.96 4.56 -4.34
C GLY A 235 3.05 4.43 -5.57
N LEU A 236 2.48 5.53 -6.02
CA LEU A 236 1.63 5.53 -7.22
C LEU A 236 2.46 5.34 -8.49
N SER A 237 2.05 4.39 -9.33
CA SER A 237 2.64 4.17 -10.64
C SER A 237 2.45 5.38 -11.56
N ARG A 238 3.25 5.47 -12.63
CA ARG A 238 3.12 6.56 -13.62
C ARG A 238 1.73 6.64 -14.23
N LEU A 239 1.06 5.51 -14.46
CA LEU A 239 -0.30 5.46 -15.00
C LEU A 239 -1.32 6.07 -14.03
N LEU A 240 -1.21 5.74 -12.74
CA LEU A 240 -2.07 6.33 -11.70
C LEU A 240 -1.79 7.82 -11.52
N GLN A 241 -0.51 8.22 -11.53
CA GLN A 241 -0.14 9.64 -11.49
C GLN A 241 -0.73 10.43 -12.67
N ALA A 242 -0.75 9.84 -13.86
CA ALA A 242 -1.30 10.49 -15.06
C ALA A 242 -2.82 10.70 -15.00
N ARG A 243 -3.54 9.93 -14.18
CA ARG A 243 -4.99 10.09 -13.94
C ARG A 243 -5.32 11.23 -12.99
N LEU A 244 -4.35 11.67 -12.19
CA LEU A 244 -4.52 12.75 -11.23
C LEU A 244 -4.23 14.11 -11.86
N THR A 245 -5.10 15.07 -11.63
CA THR A 245 -4.86 16.47 -11.92
C THR A 245 -3.75 17.05 -11.04
N SER A 246 -3.22 18.20 -11.40
CA SER A 246 -2.23 18.91 -10.56
C SER A 246 -2.79 19.30 -9.18
N ALA A 247 -4.09 19.60 -9.08
CA ALA A 247 -4.75 19.92 -7.82
C ALA A 247 -4.85 18.68 -6.91
N GLU A 248 -5.25 17.52 -7.46
CA GLU A 248 -5.33 16.26 -6.73
C GLU A 248 -3.96 15.79 -6.24
N ARG A 249 -2.92 15.96 -7.06
CA ARG A 249 -1.54 15.68 -6.63
C ARG A 249 -1.10 16.57 -5.48
N ARG A 250 -1.41 17.87 -5.52
CA ARG A 250 -1.13 18.78 -4.39
C ARG A 250 -1.91 18.37 -3.14
N LYS A 251 -3.18 18.01 -3.28
CA LYS A 251 -3.98 17.51 -2.16
C LYS A 251 -3.31 16.30 -1.49
N ALA A 252 -2.78 15.35 -2.27
CA ALA A 252 -2.02 14.23 -1.70
C ALA A 252 -0.73 14.67 -1.02
N GLU A 253 0.03 15.62 -1.59
CA GLU A 253 1.23 16.19 -0.96
C GLU A 253 0.93 16.82 0.41
N ASP A 254 -0.21 17.48 0.55
CA ASP A 254 -0.58 18.19 1.78
C ASP A 254 -1.18 17.26 2.84
N ALA A 255 -1.88 16.20 2.43
CA ALA A 255 -2.74 15.39 3.30
C ALA A 255 -2.21 13.97 3.58
N VAL A 256 -1.12 13.52 2.93
CA VAL A 256 -0.58 12.16 3.12
C VAL A 256 0.66 12.16 3.99
N ILE A 257 0.73 11.17 4.87
CA ILE A 257 1.90 10.81 5.67
C ILE A 257 2.31 9.38 5.29
N ASN A 258 3.60 9.17 5.06
CA ASN A 258 4.17 7.87 4.78
C ASN A 258 5.09 7.47 5.94
N VAL A 259 4.82 6.34 6.56
CA VAL A 259 5.68 5.71 7.55
C VAL A 259 6.35 4.52 6.89
N LYS A 260 7.68 4.49 6.87
CA LYS A 260 8.43 3.42 6.23
C LYS A 260 9.48 2.83 7.14
N SER A 261 9.82 1.58 6.93
CA SER A 261 11.06 0.99 7.41
C SER A 261 12.21 1.30 6.44
N SER A 262 13.38 1.68 6.96
CA SER A 262 14.55 2.02 6.12
C SER A 262 14.96 0.93 5.13
N ALA A 263 14.72 -0.35 5.48
CA ALA A 263 15.09 -1.50 4.67
C ALA A 263 13.94 -2.06 3.81
N ASP A 264 12.78 -1.38 3.77
CA ASP A 264 11.61 -1.85 3.02
C ASP A 264 11.83 -1.71 1.50
N PRO A 265 11.83 -2.85 0.76
CA PRO A 265 12.06 -2.83 -0.68
C PRO A 265 10.83 -2.35 -1.48
N VAL A 266 9.64 -2.46 -0.93
CA VAL A 266 8.40 -2.05 -1.62
C VAL A 266 8.30 -0.55 -1.67
N PHE A 267 8.72 0.14 -0.61
CA PHE A 267 8.69 1.59 -0.58
C PHE A 267 9.61 2.22 -1.64
N VAL A 268 10.75 1.62 -1.91
CA VAL A 268 11.74 2.15 -2.88
C VAL A 268 11.55 1.62 -4.30
N MET A 269 10.40 1.04 -4.63
CA MET A 269 10.15 0.47 -5.96
C MET A 269 10.30 1.53 -7.06
N PRO A 270 11.04 1.21 -8.13
CA PRO A 270 11.26 2.13 -9.24
C PRO A 270 9.95 2.47 -9.95
N MET A 271 9.89 3.66 -10.57
CA MET A 271 8.75 4.17 -11.35
C MET A 271 7.48 4.41 -10.52
N SER A 272 7.53 4.34 -9.21
CA SER A 272 6.48 4.77 -8.31
C SER A 272 6.85 6.12 -7.66
N ARG A 273 5.83 6.87 -7.24
CA ARG A 273 6.00 8.13 -6.52
C ARG A 273 5.17 8.11 -5.25
N HIS A 274 5.80 8.48 -4.15
CA HIS A 274 5.12 8.83 -2.92
C HIS A 274 4.73 10.30 -2.93
N TYR A 275 3.65 10.62 -2.27
CA TYR A 275 3.16 11.97 -2.04
C TYR A 275 3.12 12.24 -0.53
N GLY A 276 3.38 13.47 -0.14
CA GLY A 276 3.34 13.89 1.24
C GLY A 276 4.64 13.66 2.02
N ARG A 277 4.55 13.74 3.35
CA ARG A 277 5.71 13.63 4.24
C ARG A 277 6.11 12.18 4.48
N ILE A 278 7.41 11.93 4.62
CA ILE A 278 7.95 10.59 4.90
C ILE A 278 8.58 10.58 6.28
N TYR A 279 8.20 9.59 7.09
CA TYR A 279 8.79 9.30 8.39
C TYR A 279 9.47 7.93 8.34
N ASP A 280 10.80 7.95 8.51
CA ASP A 280 11.62 6.75 8.46
C ASP A 280 11.77 6.13 9.86
N ILE A 281 11.45 4.85 9.96
CA ILE A 281 11.71 4.04 11.13
C ILE A 281 12.98 3.25 10.86
N GLN A 282 14.08 3.68 11.48
CA GLN A 282 15.38 3.02 11.34
C GLN A 282 15.33 1.63 11.97
N GLN A 283 15.15 0.62 11.14
CA GLN A 283 15.06 -0.77 11.53
C GLN A 283 16.16 -1.59 10.85
N LYS A 284 16.94 -2.31 11.64
CA LYS A 284 17.91 -3.30 11.14
C LYS A 284 17.21 -4.66 11.03
N SER A 285 16.70 -4.99 9.86
CA SER A 285 16.09 -6.29 9.58
C SER A 285 16.35 -6.71 8.13
N ASP A 286 16.08 -7.98 7.80
CA ASP A 286 16.01 -8.38 6.40
C ASP A 286 14.82 -7.70 5.69
N ALA A 287 14.89 -7.63 4.36
CA ALA A 287 13.94 -6.87 3.54
C ALA A 287 12.47 -7.27 3.75
N TRP A 288 12.19 -8.57 3.95
CA TRP A 288 10.81 -9.02 4.17
C TRP A 288 10.28 -8.68 5.55
N LYS A 289 11.12 -8.81 6.57
CA LYS A 289 10.77 -8.35 7.91
C LYS A 289 10.60 -6.85 7.96
N ALA A 290 11.42 -6.12 7.19
CA ALA A 290 11.27 -4.68 7.07
C ALA A 290 9.92 -4.28 6.44
N HIS A 291 9.39 -5.09 5.51
CA HIS A 291 8.09 -4.86 4.91
C HIS A 291 6.90 -5.24 5.80
N SER A 292 7.09 -6.12 6.80
CA SER A 292 6.00 -6.58 7.67
C SER A 292 5.41 -5.43 8.51
N LEU A 293 4.09 -5.27 8.43
CA LEU A 293 3.37 -4.26 9.20
C LEU A 293 3.39 -4.57 10.70
N ASP A 294 3.26 -5.84 11.10
CA ASP A 294 3.32 -6.25 12.51
C ASP A 294 4.65 -5.87 13.15
N ILE A 295 5.76 -6.13 12.44
CA ILE A 295 7.11 -5.78 12.92
C ILE A 295 7.26 -4.26 13.00
N LEU A 296 6.76 -3.52 12.00
CA LEU A 296 6.79 -2.07 12.02
C LEU A 296 6.02 -1.50 13.23
N ILE A 297 4.82 -2.01 13.49
CA ILE A 297 3.99 -1.64 14.64
C ILE A 297 4.71 -1.96 15.96
N ASP A 298 5.34 -3.13 16.06
CA ASP A 298 6.08 -3.52 17.27
C ASP A 298 7.27 -2.60 17.55
N VAL A 299 7.98 -2.17 16.52
CA VAL A 299 9.06 -1.19 16.67
C VAL A 299 8.51 0.15 17.13
N MET A 300 7.43 0.65 16.51
CA MET A 300 6.77 1.90 16.90
C MET A 300 6.30 1.83 18.37
N ARG A 301 5.67 0.72 18.76
CA ARG A 301 5.17 0.51 20.13
C ARG A 301 6.29 0.56 21.16
N LYS A 302 7.39 -0.16 20.92
CA LYS A 302 8.56 -0.15 21.83
C LYS A 302 9.12 1.24 22.04
N VAL A 303 9.08 2.08 21.02
CA VAL A 303 9.53 3.49 21.13
C VAL A 303 8.56 4.29 21.97
N VAL A 304 7.27 4.24 21.65
CA VAL A 304 6.23 4.97 22.38
C VAL A 304 6.22 4.56 23.87
N ASP A 305 6.33 3.27 24.17
CA ASP A 305 6.31 2.75 25.54
C ASP A 305 7.62 3.01 26.31
N SER A 306 8.71 3.38 25.62
CA SER A 306 10.00 3.68 26.26
C SER A 306 10.12 5.13 26.72
N ILE A 307 9.19 6.00 26.35
CA ILE A 307 9.18 7.40 26.73
C ILE A 307 8.46 7.53 28.07
N PRO A 308 9.15 8.00 29.14
CA PRO A 308 8.60 8.10 30.48
C PRO A 308 7.45 9.09 30.63
#